data_077029fa707c353e31ffd5070f10b8f3
#
_entry.id   077029fa707c353e31ffd5070f10b8f3
#
_cell.length_a   1.000
_cell.length_b   1.000
_cell.length_c   1.000
_cell.angle_alpha   90.00
_cell.angle_beta   90.00
_cell.angle_gamma   90.00
#
_symmetry.space_group_name_H-M   'P 1'
#
loop_
_entity.id
_entity.type
_entity.pdbx_description
1 polymer ?
#
loop_
_entity_poly.entity_id
_entity_poly.type
_entity_poly.pdbx_seq_one_letter_code
_entity_poly.pdbx_strand_id
1 'polypeptide(L)'
;AASDVYKRQPYHLQIQMDGKTIYQYRDYGFKRNLQMARKLECRVTLPALHKSSQLCFLYTVPESGVCKLTPVYMGSSEAIFRFQIMNAAPVFVIVLGMLVLGIFAIGIYAYLRARKMTERRFASVGLFLLLCGIWCVTDSSLMQYLSHYSPAINEISFYAFMLMSVPVIRFVRETEGMQKYKSISVLIALFYLNVILQSICTYWFHIQLINMLMITHLLLVGGCILPVSYT
;
A
#
# COMPACT_ATOMS: atom_id res chain seq x y z
N ALA A 1 20.09 5.15 4.60
CA ALA A 1 18.67 4.84 4.39
C ALA A 1 18.06 5.95 3.58
N ALA A 2 17.42 5.60 2.48
CA ALA A 2 16.71 6.55 1.63
C ALA A 2 15.24 6.49 1.98
N SER A 3 14.65 7.61 2.32
CA SER A 3 13.22 7.69 2.57
C SER A 3 12.50 8.27 1.37
N ASP A 4 11.31 7.78 1.17
CA ASP A 4 10.21 8.32 0.39
C ASP A 4 10.50 8.83 -1.01
N VAL A 5 10.46 7.91 -1.96
CA VAL A 5 10.19 8.28 -3.34
C VAL A 5 8.85 7.69 -3.75
N TYR A 6 7.85 8.48 -3.61
CA TYR A 6 6.63 8.33 -4.38
C TYR A 6 6.98 8.63 -5.84
N LYS A 7 6.76 7.66 -6.70
CA LYS A 7 6.84 7.70 -8.16
C LYS A 7 8.18 7.34 -8.77
N ARG A 8 8.20 6.16 -9.35
CA ARG A 8 9.20 5.57 -10.26
C ARG A 8 10.55 5.31 -9.61
N GLN A 9 10.68 4.10 -9.13
CA GLN A 9 11.95 3.58 -8.64
C GLN A 9 12.89 3.35 -9.82
N PRO A 10 14.20 3.59 -9.63
CA PRO A 10 15.19 3.25 -10.65
C PRO A 10 15.18 1.73 -10.87
N TYR A 11 15.20 1.31 -12.13
CA TYR A 11 15.28 -0.10 -12.49
C TYR A 11 16.61 -0.73 -12.03
N HIS A 12 17.59 0.10 -11.83
CA HIS A 12 18.92 -0.31 -11.43
C HIS A 12 19.55 0.78 -10.55
N LEU A 13 20.03 0.38 -9.38
CA LEU A 13 20.84 1.20 -8.50
C LEU A 13 22.20 0.53 -8.32
N GLN A 14 23.26 1.24 -8.63
CA GLN A 14 24.62 0.81 -8.36
C GLN A 14 25.30 1.85 -7.47
N ILE A 15 25.90 1.38 -6.38
CA ILE A 15 26.69 2.23 -5.49
C ILE A 15 28.13 1.84 -5.63
N GLN A 16 28.96 2.82 -5.96
CA GLN A 16 30.40 2.66 -6.12
C GLN A 16 31.13 3.47 -5.06
N MET A 17 32.21 2.93 -4.56
CA MET A 17 33.14 3.61 -3.69
C MET A 17 34.53 3.56 -4.32
N ASP A 18 35.11 4.72 -4.60
CA ASP A 18 36.42 4.87 -5.26
C ASP A 18 36.49 4.05 -6.58
N GLY A 19 35.42 4.07 -7.37
CA GLY A 19 35.28 3.33 -8.63
C GLY A 19 34.96 1.84 -8.48
N LYS A 20 34.96 1.27 -7.26
CA LYS A 20 34.61 -0.13 -7.02
C LYS A 20 33.14 -0.26 -6.63
N THR A 21 32.39 -1.13 -7.29
CA THR A 21 30.99 -1.42 -6.93
C THR A 21 30.92 -2.13 -5.59
N ILE A 22 30.28 -1.51 -4.62
CA ILE A 22 30.02 -2.06 -3.29
C ILE A 22 28.60 -2.60 -3.13
N TYR A 23 27.66 -2.10 -3.93
CA TYR A 23 26.28 -2.53 -3.91
C TYR A 23 25.67 -2.40 -5.29
N GLN A 24 24.88 -3.39 -5.68
CA GLN A 24 24.16 -3.39 -6.94
C GLN A 24 22.78 -3.99 -6.73
N TYR A 25 21.76 -3.18 -7.06
CA TYR A 25 20.38 -3.63 -7.12
C TYR A 25 19.89 -3.60 -8.57
N ARG A 26 19.36 -4.72 -9.02
CA ARG A 26 18.64 -4.81 -10.29
C ARG A 26 17.26 -5.34 -10.01
N ASP A 27 16.23 -4.64 -10.43
CA ASP A 27 14.89 -5.19 -10.42
C ASP A 27 14.71 -6.12 -11.62
N TYR A 28 15.08 -7.39 -11.44
CA TYR A 28 14.84 -8.44 -12.45
C TYR A 28 13.35 -8.71 -12.66
N GLY A 29 12.50 -8.27 -11.76
CA GLY A 29 11.08 -8.53 -11.81
C GLY A 29 10.35 -7.73 -12.87
N PHE A 30 10.91 -6.62 -13.34
CA PHE A 30 10.33 -5.84 -14.43
C PHE A 30 10.33 -6.61 -15.77
N LYS A 31 11.29 -7.51 -15.96
CA LYS A 31 11.32 -8.44 -17.10
C LYS A 31 10.46 -9.70 -16.88
N ARG A 32 10.01 -9.97 -15.65
CA ARG A 32 9.26 -11.16 -15.24
C ARG A 32 7.88 -10.78 -14.71
N ASN A 33 7.08 -10.02 -15.46
CA ASN A 33 5.65 -9.81 -15.17
C ASN A 33 5.33 -9.44 -13.71
N LEU A 34 6.16 -8.62 -13.05
CA LEU A 34 5.84 -8.11 -11.73
C LEU A 34 4.70 -7.10 -11.84
N GLN A 35 3.65 -7.40 -11.12
CA GLN A 35 2.36 -6.71 -11.19
C GLN A 35 2.38 -5.32 -10.54
N MET A 36 3.46 -4.98 -9.81
CA MET A 36 3.64 -3.64 -9.21
C MET A 36 5.11 -3.27 -9.02
N ALA A 37 5.41 -1.96 -9.20
CA ALA A 37 6.71 -1.40 -8.83
C ALA A 37 6.91 -1.45 -7.30
N ARG A 38 8.11 -1.79 -6.87
CA ARG A 38 8.46 -1.93 -5.45
C ARG A 38 8.88 -0.60 -4.85
N LYS A 39 8.42 -0.29 -3.64
CA LYS A 39 9.10 0.68 -2.78
C LYS A 39 10.33 -0.03 -2.19
N LEU A 40 11.52 0.48 -2.41
CA LEU A 40 12.74 -0.14 -1.94
C LEU A 40 13.56 0.83 -1.09
N GLU A 41 13.85 0.44 0.13
CA GLU A 41 14.86 1.06 0.97
C GLU A 41 16.14 0.21 0.90
N CYS A 42 17.19 0.77 0.32
CA CYS A 42 18.47 0.07 0.20
C CYS A 42 19.34 0.40 1.42
N ARG A 43 19.73 -0.63 2.16
CA ARG A 43 20.69 -0.52 3.26
C ARG A 43 22.02 -1.11 2.80
N VAL A 44 23.07 -0.30 2.87
CA VAL A 44 24.40 -0.71 2.44
C VAL A 44 25.37 -0.47 3.58
N THR A 45 26.11 -1.50 3.94
CA THR A 45 27.18 -1.40 4.93
C THR A 45 28.46 -0.95 4.22
N LEU A 46 28.97 0.20 4.62
CA LEU A 46 30.21 0.72 4.08
C LEU A 46 31.39 0.05 4.80
N PRO A 47 32.47 -0.29 4.10
CA PRO A 47 33.71 -0.73 4.75
C PRO A 47 34.31 0.38 5.59
N ALA A 48 35.19 0.03 6.53
CA ALA A 48 35.86 1.02 7.36
C ALA A 48 36.69 1.99 6.50
N LEU A 49 36.42 3.27 6.64
CA LEU A 49 37.09 4.34 5.87
C LEU A 49 38.28 4.83 6.67
N HIS A 50 39.48 4.64 6.14
CA HIS A 50 40.73 5.17 6.72
C HIS A 50 41.18 6.47 6.04
N LYS A 51 40.55 6.84 4.92
CA LYS A 51 40.84 8.04 4.12
C LYS A 51 39.54 8.62 3.56
N SER A 52 39.59 9.85 3.03
CA SER A 52 38.49 10.41 2.27
C SER A 52 38.22 9.54 1.04
N SER A 53 36.99 9.05 0.90
CA SER A 53 36.55 8.20 -0.20
C SER A 53 35.37 8.84 -0.91
N GLN A 54 35.29 8.65 -2.23
CA GLN A 54 34.19 9.15 -3.05
C GLN A 54 33.12 8.09 -3.19
N LEU A 55 31.88 8.46 -2.80
CA LEU A 55 30.70 7.61 -2.99
C LEU A 55 29.92 8.09 -4.22
N CYS A 56 29.71 7.21 -5.18
CA CYS A 56 28.96 7.49 -6.41
C CYS A 56 27.70 6.64 -6.46
N PHE A 57 26.55 7.28 -6.67
CA PHE A 57 25.25 6.63 -6.82
C PHE A 57 24.84 6.71 -8.29
N LEU A 58 24.78 5.56 -8.97
CA LEU A 58 24.38 5.43 -10.36
C LEU A 58 22.95 4.90 -10.43
N TYR A 59 22.06 5.73 -10.97
CA TYR A 59 20.66 5.40 -11.18
C TYR A 59 20.38 5.21 -12.67
N THR A 60 19.85 4.05 -13.05
CA THR A 60 19.33 3.83 -14.40
C THR A 60 17.82 3.98 -14.38
N VAL A 61 17.30 4.89 -15.18
CA VAL A 61 15.87 5.22 -15.28
C VAL A 61 15.41 4.93 -16.70
N PRO A 62 14.15 4.51 -16.93
CA PRO A 62 13.62 4.38 -18.28
C PRO A 62 13.54 5.75 -18.97
N GLU A 63 13.64 5.74 -20.31
CA GLU A 63 13.67 6.97 -21.13
C GLU A 63 12.49 7.93 -20.88
N SER A 64 11.34 7.42 -20.50
CA SER A 64 10.14 8.22 -20.16
C SER A 64 10.03 8.61 -18.69
N GLY A 65 11.05 8.36 -17.88
CA GLY A 65 11.02 8.47 -16.42
C GLY A 65 11.61 9.77 -15.88
N VAL A 66 10.94 10.39 -14.91
CA VAL A 66 11.53 11.42 -14.07
C VAL A 66 12.16 10.73 -12.86
N CYS A 67 13.47 10.88 -12.68
CA CYS A 67 14.18 10.41 -11.50
C CYS A 67 14.13 11.49 -10.41
N LYS A 68 13.55 11.17 -9.27
CA LYS A 68 13.64 12.00 -8.08
C LYS A 68 14.76 11.43 -7.21
N LEU A 69 15.80 12.24 -6.96
CA LEU A 69 16.85 11.86 -6.03
C LEU A 69 16.26 11.65 -4.63
N THR A 70 16.56 10.52 -4.04
CA THR A 70 16.18 10.20 -2.68
C THR A 70 17.21 10.72 -1.69
N PRO A 71 16.80 11.17 -0.50
CA PRO A 71 17.73 11.52 0.55
C PRO A 71 18.55 10.28 0.95
N VAL A 72 19.86 10.49 1.12
CA VAL A 72 20.79 9.47 1.57
C VAL A 72 21.16 9.79 3.02
N TYR A 73 20.93 8.83 3.92
CA TYR A 73 21.30 8.96 5.31
C TYR A 73 22.52 8.10 5.61
N MET A 74 23.49 8.69 6.27
CA MET A 74 24.71 8.00 6.70
C MET A 74 24.84 8.06 8.21
N GLY A 75 25.25 6.95 8.81
CA GLY A 75 25.42 6.87 10.25
C GLY A 75 25.82 5.48 10.71
N SER A 76 25.98 5.29 12.03
CA SER A 76 26.16 3.95 12.58
C SER A 76 24.92 3.09 12.32
N SER A 77 25.11 1.78 12.25
CA SER A 77 24.01 0.83 12.04
C SER A 77 22.89 1.00 13.08
N GLU A 78 23.25 1.28 14.32
CA GLU A 78 22.33 1.52 15.43
C GLU A 78 21.57 2.85 15.24
N ALA A 79 22.26 3.94 14.87
CA ALA A 79 21.64 5.23 14.65
C ALA A 79 20.64 5.19 13.49
N ILE A 80 20.98 4.51 12.39
CA ILE A 80 20.08 4.33 11.25
C ILE A 80 18.86 3.50 11.67
N PHE A 81 19.06 2.39 12.39
CA PHE A 81 17.97 1.55 12.85
C PHE A 81 17.02 2.30 13.80
N ARG A 82 17.58 3.06 14.75
CA ARG A 82 16.80 3.89 15.66
C ARG A 82 15.99 4.95 14.91
N PHE A 83 16.60 5.62 13.97
CA PHE A 83 15.93 6.60 13.11
C PHE A 83 14.75 5.97 12.33
N GLN A 84 14.96 4.79 11.77
CA GLN A 84 13.93 4.06 11.04
C GLN A 84 12.76 3.65 11.95
N ILE A 85 13.05 3.13 13.14
CA ILE A 85 12.01 2.77 14.13
C ILE A 85 11.23 4.01 14.54
N MET A 86 11.90 5.11 14.85
CA MET A 86 11.22 6.34 15.27
C MET A 86 10.30 6.89 14.19
N ASN A 87 10.72 6.82 12.93
CA ASN A 87 9.88 7.23 11.80
C ASN A 87 8.71 6.27 11.55
N ALA A 88 8.89 4.99 11.82
CA ALA A 88 7.85 3.98 11.62
C ALA A 88 6.86 3.87 12.80
N ALA A 89 7.28 4.23 14.01
CA ALA A 89 6.51 4.07 15.23
C ALA A 89 5.10 4.73 15.19
N PRO A 90 4.92 5.97 14.70
CA PRO A 90 3.59 6.57 14.62
C PRO A 90 2.64 5.77 13.74
N VAL A 91 3.12 5.31 12.58
CA VAL A 91 2.32 4.47 11.66
C VAL A 91 1.96 3.16 12.33
N PHE A 92 2.92 2.54 13.03
CA PHE A 92 2.68 1.28 13.74
C PHE A 92 1.60 1.41 14.81
N VAL A 93 1.64 2.48 15.62
CA VAL A 93 0.63 2.72 16.67
C VAL A 93 -0.76 2.92 16.05
N ILE A 94 -0.86 3.72 14.99
CA ILE A 94 -2.13 3.97 14.29
C ILE A 94 -2.68 2.64 13.72
N VAL A 95 -1.84 1.85 13.07
CA VAL A 95 -2.24 0.57 12.50
C VAL A 95 -2.71 -0.39 13.57
N LEU A 96 -1.96 -0.51 14.67
CA LEU A 96 -2.36 -1.38 15.78
C LEU A 96 -3.73 -0.95 16.32
N GLY A 97 -3.95 0.35 16.52
CA GLY A 97 -5.24 0.90 16.90
C GLY A 97 -6.36 0.53 15.93
N MET A 98 -6.12 0.69 14.62
CA MET A 98 -7.10 0.32 13.59
C MET A 98 -7.44 -1.17 13.62
N LEU A 99 -6.45 -2.04 13.75
CA LEU A 99 -6.65 -3.48 13.79
C LEU A 99 -7.42 -3.90 15.05
N VAL A 100 -7.06 -3.38 16.22
CA VAL A 100 -7.75 -3.67 17.48
C VAL A 100 -9.20 -3.20 17.43
N LEU A 101 -9.43 -1.95 17.01
CA LEU A 101 -10.79 -1.40 16.88
C LEU A 101 -11.61 -2.13 15.81
N GLY A 102 -10.98 -2.54 14.71
CA GLY A 102 -11.62 -3.32 13.66
C GLY A 102 -12.08 -4.69 14.15
N ILE A 103 -11.21 -5.42 14.86
CA ILE A 103 -11.54 -6.72 15.48
C ILE A 103 -12.65 -6.55 16.52
N PHE A 104 -12.57 -5.51 17.35
CA PHE A 104 -13.56 -5.21 18.36
C PHE A 104 -14.95 -4.94 17.75
N ALA A 105 -15.00 -4.11 16.70
CA ALA A 105 -16.24 -3.81 15.98
C ALA A 105 -16.87 -5.08 15.36
N ILE A 106 -16.05 -5.96 14.76
CA ILE A 106 -16.53 -7.26 14.25
C ILE A 106 -17.01 -8.15 15.38
N GLY A 107 -16.33 -8.16 16.52
CA GLY A 107 -16.75 -8.89 17.72
C GLY A 107 -18.12 -8.42 18.23
N ILE A 108 -18.36 -7.11 18.29
CA ILE A 108 -19.66 -6.53 18.62
C ILE A 108 -20.73 -7.02 17.62
N TYR A 109 -20.43 -6.93 16.32
CA TYR A 109 -21.36 -7.42 15.30
C TYR A 109 -21.72 -8.90 15.49
N ALA A 110 -20.73 -9.75 15.73
CA ALA A 110 -20.92 -11.18 15.96
C ALA A 110 -21.79 -11.44 17.21
N TYR A 111 -21.52 -10.71 18.30
CA TYR A 111 -22.32 -10.79 19.52
C TYR A 111 -23.77 -10.36 19.29
N LEU A 112 -24.00 -9.20 18.64
CA LEU A 112 -25.34 -8.71 18.34
C LEU A 112 -26.12 -9.68 17.43
N ARG A 113 -25.43 -10.24 16.44
CA ARG A 113 -26.02 -11.25 15.56
C ARG A 113 -26.43 -12.51 16.31
N ALA A 114 -25.64 -12.97 17.27
CA ALA A 114 -26.01 -14.09 18.15
C ALA A 114 -27.25 -13.78 18.98
N ARG A 115 -27.48 -12.51 19.33
CA ARG A 115 -28.68 -12.00 20.01
C ARG A 115 -29.84 -11.71 19.05
N LYS A 116 -29.75 -12.12 17.77
CA LYS A 116 -30.76 -11.86 16.71
C LYS A 116 -31.00 -10.37 16.41
N MET A 117 -30.07 -9.50 16.82
CA MET A 117 -30.07 -8.09 16.46
C MET A 117 -29.31 -7.88 15.14
N THR A 118 -29.87 -7.11 14.21
CA THR A 118 -29.33 -6.95 12.84
C THR A 118 -28.58 -5.63 12.65
N GLU A 119 -27.64 -5.34 13.52
CA GLU A 119 -26.82 -4.11 13.42
C GLU A 119 -25.59 -4.34 12.54
N ARG A 120 -25.77 -4.31 11.22
CA ARG A 120 -24.70 -4.57 10.23
C ARG A 120 -23.66 -3.46 10.17
N ARG A 121 -23.96 -2.25 10.67
CA ARG A 121 -23.06 -1.10 10.69
C ARG A 121 -21.71 -1.39 11.33
N PHE A 122 -21.71 -2.15 12.43
CA PHE A 122 -20.47 -2.57 13.10
C PHE A 122 -19.58 -3.46 12.23
N ALA A 123 -20.18 -4.34 11.40
CA ALA A 123 -19.41 -5.14 10.46
C ALA A 123 -18.76 -4.28 9.38
N SER A 124 -19.46 -3.28 8.87
CA SER A 124 -18.95 -2.36 7.86
C SER A 124 -17.80 -1.51 8.41
N VAL A 125 -17.95 -0.94 9.60
CA VAL A 125 -16.88 -0.19 10.26
C VAL A 125 -15.67 -1.07 10.57
N GLY A 126 -15.90 -2.26 11.13
CA GLY A 126 -14.83 -3.18 11.45
C GLY A 126 -14.04 -3.63 10.23
N LEU A 127 -14.73 -3.97 9.14
CA LEU A 127 -14.08 -4.35 7.88
C LEU A 127 -13.29 -3.19 7.27
N PHE A 128 -13.82 -1.96 7.32
CA PHE A 128 -13.13 -0.77 6.87
C PHE A 128 -11.82 -0.56 7.64
N LEU A 129 -11.87 -0.60 8.98
CA LEU A 129 -10.69 -0.42 9.82
C LEU A 129 -9.63 -1.51 9.59
N LEU A 130 -10.05 -2.77 9.41
CA LEU A 130 -9.12 -3.85 9.09
C LEU A 130 -8.46 -3.65 7.73
N LEU A 131 -9.22 -3.28 6.69
CA LEU A 131 -8.66 -3.02 5.36
C LEU A 131 -7.72 -1.82 5.37
N CYS A 132 -8.07 -0.74 6.08
CA CYS A 132 -7.18 0.40 6.30
C CYS A 132 -5.88 0.00 7.00
N GLY A 133 -5.99 -0.79 8.08
CA GLY A 133 -4.83 -1.27 8.82
C GLY A 133 -3.92 -2.14 7.96
N ILE A 134 -4.49 -3.08 7.21
CA ILE A 134 -3.75 -3.93 6.26
C ILE A 134 -3.06 -3.07 5.20
N TRP A 135 -3.78 -2.13 4.60
CA TRP A 135 -3.21 -1.22 3.60
C TRP A 135 -2.06 -0.39 4.18
N CYS A 136 -2.25 0.26 5.33
CA CYS A 136 -1.22 1.07 5.97
C CYS A 136 0.04 0.26 6.32
N VAL A 137 -0.10 -0.98 6.84
CA VAL A 137 1.03 -1.85 7.13
C VAL A 137 1.76 -2.23 5.86
N THR A 138 1.04 -2.72 4.86
CA THR A 138 1.64 -3.24 3.63
C THR A 138 2.22 -2.14 2.75
N ASP A 139 1.68 -0.91 2.82
CA ASP A 139 2.22 0.26 2.12
C ASP A 139 3.39 0.93 2.87
N SER A 140 3.57 0.61 4.15
CA SER A 140 4.64 1.17 4.98
C SER A 140 5.99 0.48 4.75
N SER A 141 7.07 1.19 5.06
CA SER A 141 8.43 0.62 5.07
C SER A 141 8.63 -0.48 6.11
N LEU A 142 7.73 -0.58 7.11
CA LEU A 142 7.79 -1.60 8.16
C LEU A 142 7.84 -3.02 7.63
N MET A 143 7.06 -3.30 6.56
CA MET A 143 7.04 -4.64 5.98
C MET A 143 8.36 -5.05 5.33
N GLN A 144 9.18 -4.08 4.91
CA GLN A 144 10.51 -4.36 4.38
C GLN A 144 11.49 -4.85 5.46
N TYR A 145 11.25 -4.49 6.73
CA TYR A 145 12.05 -4.96 7.87
C TYR A 145 11.57 -6.30 8.41
N LEU A 146 10.27 -6.56 8.32
CA LEU A 146 9.66 -7.76 8.88
C LEU A 146 9.74 -8.98 7.96
N SER A 147 9.77 -8.77 6.65
CA SER A 147 9.85 -9.85 5.68
C SER A 147 10.83 -9.56 4.57
N HIS A 148 11.51 -10.62 4.10
CA HIS A 148 12.18 -10.57 2.82
C HIS A 148 11.12 -10.28 1.77
N TYR A 149 11.16 -9.09 1.25
CA TYR A 149 10.17 -8.45 0.41
C TYR A 149 9.52 -9.42 -0.61
N SER A 150 8.25 -9.70 -0.43
CA SER A 150 7.46 -10.51 -1.35
C SER A 150 6.61 -9.60 -2.25
N PRO A 151 6.54 -9.85 -3.56
CA PRO A 151 5.60 -9.16 -4.46
C PRO A 151 4.15 -9.22 -3.98
N ALA A 152 3.77 -10.30 -3.29
CA ALA A 152 2.45 -10.49 -2.72
C ALA A 152 2.04 -9.39 -1.73
N ILE A 153 2.99 -8.79 -1.01
CA ILE A 153 2.69 -7.70 -0.06
C ILE A 153 2.13 -6.48 -0.79
N ASN A 154 2.72 -6.13 -1.94
CA ASN A 154 2.21 -5.01 -2.75
C ASN A 154 0.84 -5.30 -3.34
N GLU A 155 0.61 -6.53 -3.78
CA GLU A 155 -0.69 -6.95 -4.28
C GLU A 155 -1.74 -6.87 -3.17
N ILE A 156 -1.44 -7.35 -1.97
CA ILE A 156 -2.31 -7.26 -0.79
C ILE A 156 -2.63 -5.79 -0.48
N SER A 157 -1.61 -4.91 -0.51
CA SER A 157 -1.78 -3.47 -0.31
C SER A 157 -2.79 -2.89 -1.30
N PHE A 158 -2.63 -3.24 -2.58
CA PHE A 158 -3.48 -2.73 -3.64
C PHE A 158 -4.93 -3.24 -3.52
N TYR A 159 -5.11 -4.53 -3.27
CA TYR A 159 -6.45 -5.10 -3.08
C TYR A 159 -7.13 -4.57 -1.82
N ALA A 160 -6.40 -4.39 -0.72
CA ALA A 160 -6.95 -3.78 0.48
C ALA A 160 -7.45 -2.35 0.20
N PHE A 161 -6.68 -1.55 -0.54
CA PHE A 161 -7.07 -0.21 -0.97
C PHE A 161 -8.33 -0.22 -1.84
N MET A 162 -8.40 -1.10 -2.85
CA MET A 162 -9.56 -1.19 -3.74
C MET A 162 -10.83 -1.60 -2.99
N LEU A 163 -10.71 -2.55 -2.07
CA LEU A 163 -11.85 -3.08 -1.32
C LEU A 163 -12.34 -2.16 -0.20
N MET A 164 -11.51 -1.20 0.25
CA MET A 164 -11.81 -0.29 1.36
C MET A 164 -13.08 0.54 1.13
N SER A 165 -13.42 0.83 -0.12
CA SER A 165 -14.61 1.62 -0.51
C SER A 165 -15.91 0.87 -0.25
N VAL A 166 -15.90 -0.46 -0.36
CA VAL A 166 -17.11 -1.28 -0.21
C VAL A 166 -17.73 -1.18 1.19
N PRO A 167 -16.98 -1.37 2.30
CA PRO A 167 -17.54 -1.21 3.63
C PRO A 167 -18.02 0.22 3.91
N VAL A 168 -17.37 1.26 3.36
CA VAL A 168 -17.84 2.65 3.51
C VAL A 168 -19.22 2.83 2.88
N ILE A 169 -19.38 2.39 1.62
CA ILE A 169 -20.66 2.50 0.92
C ILE A 169 -21.75 1.66 1.62
N ARG A 170 -21.39 0.48 2.14
CA ARG A 170 -22.32 -0.33 2.95
C ARG A 170 -22.74 0.38 4.24
N PHE A 171 -21.80 0.99 4.93
CA PHE A 171 -22.09 1.76 6.15
C PHE A 171 -23.06 2.90 5.87
N VAL A 172 -22.81 3.71 4.84
CA VAL A 172 -23.71 4.80 4.43
C VAL A 172 -25.11 4.26 4.10
N ARG A 173 -25.20 3.20 3.31
CA ARG A 173 -26.48 2.55 2.96
C ARG A 173 -27.28 2.12 4.19
N GLU A 174 -26.61 1.61 5.21
CA GLU A 174 -27.26 1.11 6.43
C GLU A 174 -27.60 2.22 7.42
N THR A 175 -26.85 3.33 7.43
CA THR A 175 -27.07 4.47 8.32
C THR A 175 -28.20 5.37 7.82
N GLU A 176 -28.17 5.72 6.54
CA GLU A 176 -29.12 6.66 5.94
C GLU A 176 -30.46 6.00 5.52
N GLY A 177 -30.66 4.73 5.82
CA GLY A 177 -31.86 4.01 5.38
C GLY A 177 -31.95 3.88 3.85
N MET A 178 -30.82 4.04 3.15
CA MET A 178 -30.72 4.00 1.69
C MET A 178 -30.82 2.59 1.10
N GLN A 179 -31.26 1.61 1.88
CA GLN A 179 -31.41 0.21 1.45
C GLN A 179 -32.39 0.05 0.27
N LYS A 180 -33.34 0.95 0.15
CA LYS A 180 -34.34 0.99 -0.93
C LYS A 180 -33.75 1.36 -2.31
N TYR A 181 -32.59 2.02 -2.36
CA TYR A 181 -31.98 2.47 -3.59
C TYR A 181 -31.13 1.37 -4.22
N LYS A 182 -31.59 0.83 -5.35
CA LYS A 182 -30.88 -0.20 -6.13
C LYS A 182 -29.53 0.29 -6.66
N SER A 183 -29.39 1.59 -6.94
CA SER A 183 -28.15 2.22 -7.42
C SER A 183 -26.97 1.98 -6.49
N ILE A 184 -27.15 2.02 -5.16
CA ILE A 184 -26.08 1.76 -4.19
C ILE A 184 -25.64 0.28 -4.24
N SER A 185 -26.58 -0.63 -4.43
CA SER A 185 -26.25 -2.05 -4.61
C SER A 185 -25.49 -2.31 -5.91
N VAL A 186 -25.88 -1.61 -6.99
CA VAL A 186 -25.17 -1.66 -8.27
C VAL A 186 -23.75 -1.10 -8.12
N LEU A 187 -23.59 0.01 -7.40
CA LEU A 187 -22.27 0.59 -7.13
C LEU A 187 -21.35 -0.39 -6.38
N ILE A 188 -21.84 -1.05 -5.33
CA ILE A 188 -21.09 -2.08 -4.63
C ILE A 188 -20.69 -3.22 -5.58
N ALA A 189 -21.61 -3.67 -6.43
CA ALA A 189 -21.34 -4.70 -7.43
C ALA A 189 -20.26 -4.24 -8.44
N LEU A 190 -20.28 -2.97 -8.85
CA LEU A 190 -19.25 -2.38 -9.73
C LEU A 190 -17.86 -2.37 -9.07
N PHE A 191 -17.76 -2.11 -7.76
CA PHE A 191 -16.48 -2.21 -7.07
C PHE A 191 -15.94 -3.64 -7.06
N TYR A 192 -16.77 -4.64 -6.78
CA TYR A 192 -16.33 -6.04 -6.86
C TYR A 192 -15.97 -6.45 -8.28
N LEU A 193 -16.75 -6.04 -9.26
CA LEU A 193 -16.47 -6.30 -10.68
C LEU A 193 -15.14 -5.66 -11.09
N ASN A 194 -14.87 -4.42 -10.63
CA ASN A 194 -13.60 -3.74 -10.89
C ASN A 194 -12.41 -4.53 -10.34
N VAL A 195 -12.50 -5.06 -9.11
CA VAL A 195 -11.45 -5.90 -8.52
C VAL A 195 -11.22 -7.15 -9.37
N ILE A 196 -12.30 -7.84 -9.78
CA ILE A 196 -12.21 -9.04 -10.61
C ILE A 196 -11.58 -8.73 -11.97
N LEU A 197 -12.05 -7.68 -12.66
CA LEU A 197 -11.53 -7.29 -13.98
C LEU A 197 -10.06 -6.89 -13.91
N GLN A 198 -9.66 -6.10 -12.91
CA GLN A 198 -8.26 -5.72 -12.73
C GLN A 198 -7.39 -6.93 -12.42
N SER A 199 -7.89 -7.89 -11.63
CA SER A 199 -7.19 -9.15 -11.38
C SER A 199 -6.99 -9.94 -12.69
N ILE A 200 -8.04 -10.08 -13.50
CA ILE A 200 -7.95 -10.75 -14.79
C ILE A 200 -6.95 -10.03 -15.70
N CYS A 201 -7.02 -8.70 -15.81
CA CYS A 201 -6.09 -7.91 -16.61
C CYS A 201 -4.63 -8.10 -16.15
N THR A 202 -4.41 -8.18 -14.85
CA THR A 202 -3.08 -8.33 -14.29
C THR A 202 -2.51 -9.74 -14.54
N TYR A 203 -3.29 -10.79 -14.26
CA TYR A 203 -2.79 -12.16 -14.35
C TYR A 203 -2.80 -12.72 -15.78
N TRP A 204 -3.75 -12.29 -16.62
CA TRP A 204 -3.87 -12.79 -18.00
C TRP A 204 -3.21 -11.91 -19.04
N PHE A 205 -3.38 -10.58 -18.89
CA PHE A 205 -2.84 -9.62 -19.86
C PHE A 205 -1.55 -8.95 -19.38
N HIS A 206 -1.05 -9.31 -18.18
CA HIS A 206 0.17 -8.76 -17.59
C HIS A 206 0.19 -7.23 -17.49
N ILE A 207 -0.99 -6.61 -17.33
CA ILE A 207 -1.11 -5.18 -17.11
C ILE A 207 -0.88 -4.89 -15.63
N GLN A 208 0.03 -3.98 -15.32
CA GLN A 208 0.32 -3.62 -13.92
C GLN A 208 -0.90 -2.98 -13.25
N LEU A 209 -1.21 -3.40 -12.02
CA LEU A 209 -2.32 -2.86 -11.22
C LEU A 209 -2.28 -1.33 -11.09
N ILE A 210 -1.09 -0.75 -10.97
CA ILE A 210 -0.91 0.70 -10.85
C ILE A 210 -1.40 1.48 -12.08
N ASN A 211 -1.32 0.89 -13.27
CA ASN A 211 -1.78 1.53 -14.50
C ASN A 211 -3.31 1.60 -14.58
N MET A 212 -3.99 0.70 -13.85
CA MET A 212 -5.45 0.63 -13.77
C MET A 212 -6.01 1.39 -12.57
N LEU A 213 -5.16 2.01 -11.74
CA LEU A 213 -5.56 2.73 -10.52
C LEU A 213 -6.53 3.88 -10.82
N MET A 214 -6.41 4.51 -11.98
CA MET A 214 -7.30 5.59 -12.40
C MET A 214 -8.77 5.14 -12.45
N ILE A 215 -9.04 3.90 -12.88
CA ILE A 215 -10.40 3.34 -12.92
C ILE A 215 -10.99 3.27 -11.51
N THR A 216 -10.18 2.82 -10.55
CA THR A 216 -10.60 2.75 -9.14
C THR A 216 -10.89 4.15 -8.57
N HIS A 217 -10.08 5.16 -8.90
CA HIS A 217 -10.32 6.52 -8.46
C HIS A 217 -11.59 7.12 -9.07
N LEU A 218 -11.89 6.87 -10.34
CA LEU A 218 -13.12 7.28 -10.97
C LEU A 218 -14.36 6.65 -10.30
N LEU A 219 -14.28 5.37 -9.97
CA LEU A 219 -15.34 4.69 -9.22
C LEU A 219 -15.50 5.27 -7.81
N LEU A 220 -14.41 5.63 -7.14
CA LEU A 220 -14.44 6.29 -5.82
C LEU A 220 -15.15 7.64 -5.90
N VAL A 221 -14.81 8.48 -6.87
CA VAL A 221 -15.47 9.78 -7.09
C VAL A 221 -16.96 9.58 -7.36
N GLY A 222 -17.32 8.66 -8.24
CA GLY A 222 -18.73 8.29 -8.49
C GLY A 222 -19.44 7.80 -7.24
N GLY A 223 -18.73 7.01 -6.41
CA GLY A 223 -19.23 6.50 -5.13
C GLY A 223 -19.46 7.59 -4.08
N CYS A 224 -18.73 8.69 -4.13
CA CYS A 224 -18.94 9.84 -3.25
C CYS A 224 -20.11 10.72 -3.73
N ILE A 225 -20.28 10.89 -5.04
CA ILE A 225 -21.33 11.76 -5.61
C ILE A 225 -22.72 11.12 -5.50
N LEU A 226 -22.83 9.82 -5.73
CA LEU A 226 -24.11 9.10 -5.76
C LEU A 226 -24.92 9.23 -4.45
N PRO A 227 -24.35 9.01 -3.25
CA PRO A 227 -25.10 9.20 -2.00
C PRO A 227 -25.56 10.64 -1.79
N VAL A 228 -24.70 11.62 -2.15
CA VAL A 228 -25.02 13.05 -2.01
C VAL A 228 -26.19 13.48 -2.93
N SER A 229 -26.35 12.83 -4.07
CA SER A 229 -27.44 13.13 -5.00
C SER A 229 -28.81 12.66 -4.51
N TYR A 230 -28.86 11.82 -3.46
CA TYR A 230 -30.09 11.28 -2.87
C TYR A 230 -30.46 11.88 -1.50
N THR A 231 -29.58 12.72 -0.96
CA THR A 231 -29.85 13.53 0.24
C THR A 231 -30.36 14.91 -0.16
#